data_c53e013df7e3eb6ac1fb422dc72995a4
#
_entry.id   c53e013df7e3eb6ac1fb422dc72995a4
#
_cell.length_a   1.000
_cell.length_b   1.000
_cell.length_c   1.000
_cell.angle_alpha   90.00
_cell.angle_beta   90.00
_cell.angle_gamma   90.00
#
_symmetry.space_group_name_H-M   'P 1'
#
loop_
_entity.id
_entity.type
_entity.pdbx_description
1 polymer ?
#
loop_
_entity_poly.entity_id
_entity_poly.type
_entity_poly.pdbx_seq_one_letter_code
_entity_poly.pdbx_strand_id
1 'polypeptide(L)'
;MRAAVFRGAGQALRVEEVPTPTPGVGEARVAVLGCGFCHTDLHYLDHGVATAKAPPLILGHEIAGRVDALGPGADGVAVGDPVLVPAVLPCGRCAYCRLGRENICPKMRMPGNHIDGGFAEFVVVPAKDLVALPREIDPVLGCVISDALTTPYHAVVHRAQVREGERVAVVGCGGVGINVVQFAAAAGAEVLAVDLNDAKLETARRLGASETIRPGPAEEFGSAVRRIWNDGADVAIEAVGTPATIALAFAALRRGGRLCLVGYSSVPAVLPAPRVMFLEYTIVGSLGCRPADYPRVVDLVRTGRIRLEPVVTGRVRLEEIETAADRLRRGEGFRSVVQP
;
A
#
# COMPACT_ATOMS: atom_id res chain seq x y z
N MET A 1 -12.49 9.76 23.09
CA MET A 1 -12.53 8.68 22.09
C MET A 1 -11.51 7.61 22.45
N ARG A 2 -11.77 6.35 22.06
CA ARG A 2 -10.80 5.27 22.18
C ARG A 2 -9.81 5.34 21.02
N ALA A 3 -8.53 5.08 21.30
CA ALA A 3 -7.48 5.04 20.30
C ALA A 3 -6.35 4.09 20.72
N ALA A 4 -5.75 3.39 19.77
CA ALA A 4 -4.54 2.59 19.98
C ALA A 4 -3.32 3.49 19.83
N VAL A 5 -2.67 3.81 20.96
CA VAL A 5 -1.62 4.81 21.06
C VAL A 5 -0.25 4.16 20.93
N PHE A 6 0.54 4.65 19.97
CA PHE A 6 1.96 4.34 19.79
C PHE A 6 2.82 5.25 20.67
N ARG A 7 3.61 4.66 21.55
CA ARG A 7 4.48 5.37 22.51
C ARG A 7 5.98 5.23 22.21
N GLY A 8 6.33 4.44 21.20
CA GLY A 8 7.69 4.22 20.75
C GLY A 8 7.95 2.78 20.32
N ALA A 9 9.01 2.58 19.55
CA ALA A 9 9.40 1.26 19.06
C ALA A 9 9.64 0.26 20.20
N GLY A 10 9.29 -1.00 19.98
CA GLY A 10 9.39 -2.08 20.96
C GLY A 10 8.28 -2.07 22.03
N GLN A 11 7.33 -1.16 21.96
CA GLN A 11 6.17 -1.11 22.85
C GLN A 11 4.90 -1.53 22.11
N ALA A 12 4.07 -2.36 22.75
CA ALA A 12 2.76 -2.73 22.23
C ALA A 12 1.83 -1.52 22.11
N LEU A 13 0.97 -1.52 21.12
CA LEU A 13 -0.12 -0.55 21.01
C LEU A 13 -1.10 -0.74 22.17
N ARG A 14 -1.42 0.35 22.86
CA ARG A 14 -2.38 0.32 23.97
C ARG A 14 -3.60 1.14 23.61
N VAL A 15 -4.78 0.55 23.81
CA VAL A 15 -6.04 1.28 23.67
C VAL A 15 -6.25 2.14 24.90
N GLU A 16 -6.40 3.42 24.68
CA GLU A 16 -6.56 4.43 25.73
C GLU A 16 -7.72 5.37 25.37
N GLU A 17 -8.29 6.01 26.39
CA GLU A 17 -9.18 7.16 26.17
C GLU A 17 -8.36 8.43 25.98
N VAL A 18 -8.56 9.06 24.82
CA VAL A 18 -7.92 10.33 24.48
C VAL A 18 -8.98 11.38 24.11
N PRO A 19 -8.68 12.67 24.18
CA PRO A 19 -9.63 13.70 23.75
C PRO A 19 -10.09 13.46 22.30
N THR A 20 -11.40 13.57 22.06
CA THR A 20 -11.94 13.54 20.69
C THR A 20 -11.48 14.77 19.94
N PRO A 21 -10.82 14.63 18.77
CA PRO A 21 -10.29 15.77 18.04
C PRO A 21 -11.43 16.62 17.45
N THR A 22 -11.26 17.94 17.48
CA THR A 22 -12.17 18.90 16.86
C THR A 22 -11.60 19.35 15.52
N PRO A 23 -12.35 19.29 14.41
CA PRO A 23 -11.87 19.75 13.11
C PRO A 23 -11.65 21.27 13.09
N GLY A 24 -10.48 21.68 12.64
CA GLY A 24 -10.10 23.07 12.42
C GLY A 24 -10.64 23.63 11.09
N VAL A 25 -10.18 24.83 10.72
CA VAL A 25 -10.58 25.48 9.46
C VAL A 25 -10.19 24.60 8.25
N GLY A 26 -11.18 24.29 7.40
CA GLY A 26 -11.02 23.47 6.20
C GLY A 26 -10.82 21.97 6.47
N GLU A 27 -10.99 21.50 7.72
CA GLU A 27 -10.84 20.11 8.09
C GLU A 27 -12.19 19.41 8.31
N ALA A 28 -12.20 18.10 8.18
CA ALA A 28 -13.30 17.21 8.52
C ALA A 28 -12.86 16.21 9.57
N ARG A 29 -13.74 15.88 10.52
CA ARG A 29 -13.61 14.71 11.37
C ARG A 29 -14.33 13.54 10.72
N VAL A 30 -13.63 12.42 10.59
CA VAL A 30 -14.15 11.17 10.04
C VAL A 30 -14.30 10.17 11.17
N ALA A 31 -15.51 9.62 11.37
CA ALA A 31 -15.75 8.45 12.18
C ALA A 31 -15.21 7.22 11.42
N VAL A 32 -14.19 6.59 11.97
CA VAL A 32 -13.49 5.47 11.34
C VAL A 32 -14.36 4.22 11.43
N LEU A 33 -14.61 3.56 10.30
CA LEU A 33 -15.32 2.27 10.21
C LEU A 33 -14.37 1.11 9.98
N GLY A 34 -13.21 1.38 9.39
CA GLY A 34 -12.15 0.41 9.19
C GLY A 34 -10.82 1.10 8.91
N CYS A 35 -9.76 0.51 9.47
CA CYS A 35 -8.38 0.91 9.18
C CYS A 35 -7.52 -0.32 8.94
N GLY A 36 -6.91 -0.43 7.76
CA GLY A 36 -6.00 -1.53 7.42
C GLY A 36 -4.70 -1.47 8.22
N PHE A 37 -4.22 -2.63 8.68
CA PHE A 37 -2.94 -2.76 9.36
C PHE A 37 -1.86 -3.13 8.33
N CYS A 38 -0.84 -2.28 8.17
CA CYS A 38 0.18 -2.35 7.13
C CYS A 38 1.57 -2.70 7.69
N HIS A 39 2.48 -3.20 6.85
CA HIS A 39 3.90 -3.38 7.22
C HIS A 39 4.58 -2.05 7.60
N THR A 40 4.12 -0.93 7.10
CA THR A 40 4.59 0.39 7.53
C THR A 40 4.39 0.61 9.02
N ASP A 41 3.26 0.13 9.58
CA ASP A 41 3.01 0.21 11.02
C ASP A 41 4.01 -0.66 11.81
N LEU A 42 4.36 -1.87 11.30
CA LEU A 42 5.41 -2.70 11.90
C LEU A 42 6.80 -2.07 11.80
N HIS A 43 7.10 -1.32 10.75
CA HIS A 43 8.39 -0.61 10.68
C HIS A 43 8.54 0.40 11.82
N TYR A 44 7.46 1.06 12.23
CA TYR A 44 7.48 1.96 13.40
C TYR A 44 7.52 1.17 14.71
N LEU A 45 6.72 0.11 14.82
CA LEU A 45 6.58 -0.68 16.05
C LEU A 45 7.84 -1.50 16.35
N ASP A 46 8.36 -2.21 15.37
CA ASP A 46 9.36 -3.27 15.59
C ASP A 46 10.77 -2.88 15.13
N HIS A 47 10.87 -2.06 14.07
CA HIS A 47 12.16 -1.75 13.45
C HIS A 47 12.70 -0.37 13.79
N GLY A 48 12.00 0.41 14.62
CA GLY A 48 12.46 1.72 15.09
C GLY A 48 12.56 2.78 13.98
N VAL A 49 11.85 2.61 12.87
CA VAL A 49 11.75 3.66 11.84
C VAL A 49 11.04 4.86 12.47
N ALA A 50 11.67 6.03 12.43
CA ALA A 50 11.13 7.21 13.07
C ALA A 50 9.87 7.72 12.35
N THR A 51 8.85 8.09 13.12
CA THR A 51 7.69 8.85 12.64
C THR A 51 8.01 10.34 12.61
N ALA A 52 7.41 11.09 11.66
CA ALA A 52 7.62 12.53 11.55
C ALA A 52 7.05 13.30 12.77
N LYS A 53 5.86 12.90 13.26
CA LYS A 53 5.33 13.33 14.56
C LYS A 53 5.93 12.41 15.64
N ALA A 54 6.61 12.97 16.63
CA ALA A 54 7.11 12.20 17.76
C ALA A 54 5.95 11.54 18.55
N PRO A 55 6.16 10.34 19.12
CA PRO A 55 5.18 9.75 20.04
C PRO A 55 4.89 10.67 21.25
N PRO A 56 3.65 10.66 21.81
CA PRO A 56 2.58 9.74 21.48
C PRO A 56 1.90 10.07 20.16
N LEU A 57 1.54 9.02 19.38
CA LEU A 57 0.96 9.11 18.06
C LEU A 57 -0.05 7.97 17.88
N ILE A 58 -1.15 8.21 17.18
CA ILE A 58 -2.04 7.16 16.71
C ILE A 58 -1.59 6.75 15.31
N LEU A 59 -1.29 5.45 15.11
CA LEU A 59 -0.88 4.90 13.81
C LEU A 59 -2.11 4.59 12.92
N GLY A 60 -1.88 3.98 11.74
CA GLY A 60 -2.91 3.58 10.78
C GLY A 60 -3.17 4.64 9.70
N HIS A 61 -3.00 4.23 8.44
CA HIS A 61 -3.10 5.12 7.26
C HIS A 61 -4.00 4.57 6.14
N GLU A 62 -4.58 3.39 6.31
CA GLU A 62 -5.52 2.78 5.38
C GLU A 62 -6.96 2.97 5.89
N ILE A 63 -7.55 4.14 5.73
CA ILE A 63 -8.74 4.56 6.49
C ILE A 63 -9.95 4.72 5.58
N ALA A 64 -11.08 4.12 6.00
CA ALA A 64 -12.41 4.47 5.49
C ALA A 64 -13.37 4.73 6.64
N GLY A 65 -14.33 5.62 6.42
CA GLY A 65 -15.29 5.98 7.43
C GLY A 65 -16.41 6.86 6.89
N ARG A 66 -17.05 7.60 7.82
CA ARG A 66 -18.06 8.60 7.48
C ARG A 66 -17.67 9.96 8.05
N VAL A 67 -17.96 11.01 7.29
CA VAL A 67 -17.80 12.37 7.80
C VAL A 67 -18.72 12.55 9.00
N ASP A 68 -18.14 12.89 10.15
CA ASP A 68 -18.86 13.05 11.42
C ASP A 68 -19.08 14.52 11.76
N ALA A 69 -18.08 15.36 11.49
CA ALA A 69 -18.16 16.81 11.71
C ALA A 69 -17.29 17.58 10.70
N LEU A 70 -17.69 18.80 10.43
CA LEU A 70 -16.96 19.72 9.54
C LEU A 70 -16.48 20.94 10.33
N GLY A 71 -15.24 21.32 10.11
CA GLY A 71 -14.69 22.58 10.61
C GLY A 71 -15.14 23.77 9.75
N PRO A 72 -14.92 25.01 10.23
CA PRO A 72 -15.27 26.20 9.47
C PRO A 72 -14.62 26.22 8.08
N GLY A 73 -15.39 26.51 7.03
CA GLY A 73 -14.89 26.59 5.65
C GLY A 73 -14.51 25.25 5.03
N ALA A 74 -14.83 24.11 5.65
CA ALA A 74 -14.72 22.80 5.02
C ALA A 74 -15.81 22.67 3.94
N ASP A 75 -15.43 22.21 2.75
CA ASP A 75 -16.31 22.05 1.58
C ASP A 75 -16.03 20.73 0.85
N GLY A 76 -16.84 20.42 -0.15
CA GLY A 76 -16.69 19.22 -1.01
C GLY A 76 -17.22 17.92 -0.41
N VAL A 77 -17.59 17.90 0.87
CA VAL A 77 -18.20 16.74 1.57
C VAL A 77 -19.28 17.20 2.55
N ALA A 78 -20.21 16.29 2.89
CA ALA A 78 -21.26 16.52 3.87
C ALA A 78 -21.17 15.53 5.04
N VAL A 79 -21.70 15.91 6.20
CA VAL A 79 -21.83 15.00 7.34
C VAL A 79 -22.66 13.78 6.95
N GLY A 80 -22.16 12.59 7.26
CA GLY A 80 -22.75 11.31 6.89
C GLY A 80 -22.19 10.70 5.60
N ASP A 81 -21.44 11.44 4.78
CA ASP A 81 -20.84 10.92 3.55
C ASP A 81 -19.83 9.80 3.85
N PRO A 82 -19.93 8.67 3.16
CA PRO A 82 -18.90 7.64 3.21
C PRO A 82 -17.66 8.09 2.44
N VAL A 83 -16.50 8.00 3.08
CA VAL A 83 -15.24 8.52 2.53
C VAL A 83 -14.06 7.61 2.78
N LEU A 84 -13.06 7.72 1.89
CA LEU A 84 -11.70 7.27 2.11
C LEU A 84 -10.84 8.45 2.56
N VAL A 85 -9.91 8.18 3.45
CA VAL A 85 -8.84 9.11 3.79
C VAL A 85 -7.58 8.68 3.05
N PRO A 86 -7.06 9.45 2.08
CA PRO A 86 -5.82 9.11 1.39
C PRO A 86 -4.63 8.99 2.32
N ALA A 87 -3.77 8.00 2.08
CA ALA A 87 -2.53 7.86 2.83
C ALA A 87 -1.55 9.03 2.59
N VAL A 88 -1.71 9.77 1.50
CA VAL A 88 -0.94 10.96 1.17
C VAL A 88 -1.85 12.18 1.10
N LEU A 89 -1.61 13.15 1.98
CA LEU A 89 -2.29 14.44 2.03
C LEU A 89 -1.32 15.54 1.55
N PRO A 90 -1.34 15.92 0.26
CA PRO A 90 -0.35 16.81 -0.32
C PRO A 90 -0.63 18.28 -0.02
N CYS A 91 0.37 19.15 -0.16
CA CYS A 91 0.14 20.60 0.02
C CYS A 91 -0.61 21.26 -1.15
N GLY A 92 -0.76 20.61 -2.29
CA GLY A 92 -1.47 21.08 -3.48
C GLY A 92 -0.79 22.20 -4.30
N ARG A 93 0.32 22.80 -3.81
CA ARG A 93 0.89 24.04 -4.41
C ARG A 93 2.40 24.01 -4.72
N CYS A 94 3.13 22.98 -4.32
CA CYS A 94 4.56 22.87 -4.64
C CYS A 94 4.77 22.43 -6.09
N ALA A 95 6.01 22.46 -6.57
CA ALA A 95 6.36 22.04 -7.93
C ALA A 95 5.90 20.60 -8.21
N TYR A 96 6.11 19.69 -7.26
CA TYR A 96 5.68 18.29 -7.42
C TYR A 96 4.17 18.15 -7.56
N CYS A 97 3.39 18.85 -6.73
CA CYS A 97 1.92 18.84 -6.82
C CYS A 97 1.44 19.38 -8.18
N ARG A 98 2.05 20.48 -8.67
CA ARG A 98 1.70 21.04 -9.98
C ARG A 98 2.07 20.13 -11.17
N LEU A 99 3.01 19.21 -10.97
CA LEU A 99 3.41 18.21 -11.98
C LEU A 99 2.62 16.89 -11.87
N GLY A 100 1.59 16.82 -11.00
CA GLY A 100 0.84 15.59 -10.76
C GLY A 100 1.66 14.49 -10.07
N ARG A 101 2.63 14.89 -9.23
CA ARG A 101 3.50 14.01 -8.45
C ARG A 101 3.33 14.27 -6.96
N GLU A 102 2.09 14.33 -6.53
CA GLU A 102 1.67 14.68 -5.16
C GLU A 102 2.23 13.70 -4.13
N ASN A 103 2.41 12.44 -4.50
CA ASN A 103 2.96 11.38 -3.67
C ASN A 103 4.39 11.64 -3.17
N ILE A 104 5.14 12.50 -3.85
CA ILE A 104 6.48 12.95 -3.44
C ILE A 104 6.52 14.44 -3.06
N CYS A 105 5.39 14.99 -2.64
CA CYS A 105 5.32 16.34 -2.12
C CYS A 105 6.17 16.47 -0.84
N PRO A 106 7.15 17.39 -0.77
CA PRO A 106 8.02 17.53 0.39
C PRO A 106 7.28 18.06 1.64
N LYS A 107 6.03 18.51 1.48
CA LYS A 107 5.16 18.98 2.55
C LYS A 107 3.91 18.09 2.70
N MET A 108 3.96 16.86 2.20
CA MET A 108 2.86 15.93 2.38
C MET A 108 2.74 15.54 3.85
N ARG A 109 1.52 15.25 4.26
CA ARG A 109 1.23 14.65 5.56
C ARG A 109 0.64 13.26 5.33
N MET A 110 1.00 12.33 6.18
CA MET A 110 0.50 10.97 6.16
C MET A 110 -0.14 10.69 7.51
N PRO A 111 -1.44 10.30 7.57
CA PRO A 111 -2.04 9.79 8.79
C PRO A 111 -1.21 8.64 9.36
N GLY A 112 -1.09 8.56 10.68
CA GLY A 112 -0.26 7.54 11.32
C GLY A 112 1.25 7.76 11.23
N ASN A 113 1.69 8.91 10.71
CA ASN A 113 3.12 9.27 10.65
C ASN A 113 3.33 10.76 10.98
N HIS A 114 2.77 11.66 10.19
CA HIS A 114 2.91 13.11 10.36
C HIS A 114 1.79 13.70 11.22
N ILE A 115 0.65 13.05 11.24
CA ILE A 115 -0.55 13.37 12.02
C ILE A 115 -1.12 12.07 12.59
N ASP A 116 -2.01 12.17 13.58
CA ASP A 116 -2.72 11.01 14.12
C ASP A 116 -3.51 10.30 13.02
N GLY A 117 -3.50 8.97 13.06
CA GLY A 117 -4.07 8.07 12.07
C GLY A 117 -5.38 7.42 12.50
N GLY A 118 -5.69 6.29 11.84
CA GLY A 118 -7.00 5.65 11.88
C GLY A 118 -7.15 4.51 12.89
N PHE A 119 -6.17 4.19 13.73
CA PHE A 119 -6.38 3.23 14.82
C PHE A 119 -7.08 3.91 16.01
N ALA A 120 -8.21 4.55 15.73
CA ALA A 120 -9.03 5.30 16.67
C ALA A 120 -10.46 5.44 16.14
N GLU A 121 -11.40 5.83 17.02
CA GLU A 121 -12.78 6.07 16.63
C GLU A 121 -12.94 7.25 15.66
N PHE A 122 -12.04 8.24 15.73
CA PHE A 122 -12.10 9.43 14.87
C PHE A 122 -10.71 9.86 14.41
N VAL A 123 -10.64 10.41 13.19
CA VAL A 123 -9.47 11.07 12.63
C VAL A 123 -9.86 12.42 12.04
N VAL A 124 -8.97 13.42 12.14
CA VAL A 124 -9.18 14.76 11.52
C VAL A 124 -8.18 14.94 10.40
N VAL A 125 -8.71 15.31 9.23
CA VAL A 125 -7.93 15.55 7.99
C VAL A 125 -8.52 16.70 7.19
N PRO A 126 -7.77 17.30 6.22
CA PRO A 126 -8.34 18.32 5.36
C PRO A 126 -9.53 17.76 4.55
N ALA A 127 -10.68 18.41 4.60
CA ALA A 127 -11.90 17.99 3.91
C ALA A 127 -11.69 17.84 2.40
N LYS A 128 -10.94 18.75 1.79
CA LYS A 128 -10.60 18.76 0.35
C LYS A 128 -9.85 17.52 -0.14
N ASP A 129 -9.21 16.77 0.77
CA ASP A 129 -8.41 15.57 0.42
C ASP A 129 -9.24 14.28 0.58
N LEU A 130 -10.45 14.34 1.14
CA LEU A 130 -11.34 13.20 1.26
C LEU A 130 -11.83 12.72 -0.11
N VAL A 131 -11.92 11.41 -0.28
CA VAL A 131 -12.41 10.78 -1.50
C VAL A 131 -13.73 10.08 -1.21
N ALA A 132 -14.74 10.36 -2.01
CA ALA A 132 -16.04 9.70 -1.88
C ALA A 132 -15.91 8.20 -2.06
N LEU A 133 -16.49 7.44 -1.13
CA LEU A 133 -16.61 5.98 -1.21
C LEU A 133 -18.04 5.63 -1.65
N PRO A 134 -18.24 4.98 -2.81
CA PRO A 134 -19.56 4.53 -3.24
C PRO A 134 -20.23 3.65 -2.17
N ARG A 135 -21.55 3.81 -1.99
CA ARG A 135 -22.32 3.09 -0.94
C ARG A 135 -22.33 1.58 -1.13
N GLU A 136 -22.06 1.11 -2.35
CA GLU A 136 -21.96 -0.31 -2.70
C GLU A 136 -20.68 -0.96 -2.18
N ILE A 137 -19.67 -0.18 -1.82
CA ILE A 137 -18.42 -0.68 -1.25
C ILE A 137 -18.53 -0.62 0.27
N ASP A 138 -18.46 -1.78 0.93
CA ASP A 138 -18.37 -1.87 2.39
C ASP A 138 -17.14 -1.07 2.89
N PRO A 139 -17.29 -0.04 3.73
CA PRO A 139 -16.16 0.75 4.22
C PRO A 139 -15.11 -0.09 4.95
N VAL A 140 -15.49 -1.17 5.61
CA VAL A 140 -14.55 -2.07 6.30
C VAL A 140 -13.63 -2.77 5.29
N LEU A 141 -14.16 -3.18 4.15
CA LEU A 141 -13.34 -3.70 3.05
C LEU A 141 -12.63 -2.55 2.29
N GLY A 142 -13.36 -1.47 2.07
CA GLY A 142 -12.91 -0.33 1.26
C GLY A 142 -11.71 0.42 1.84
N CYS A 143 -11.46 0.35 3.16
CA CYS A 143 -10.34 1.06 3.78
C CYS A 143 -8.98 0.72 3.14
N VAL A 144 -8.79 -0.51 2.68
CA VAL A 144 -7.54 -0.93 2.04
C VAL A 144 -7.30 -0.26 0.66
N ILE A 145 -8.32 0.39 0.08
CA ILE A 145 -8.15 1.21 -1.13
C ILE A 145 -7.19 2.37 -0.82
N SER A 146 -7.21 2.89 0.40
CA SER A 146 -6.45 4.08 0.79
C SER A 146 -4.93 3.93 0.64
N ASP A 147 -4.39 2.71 0.68
CA ASP A 147 -2.98 2.44 0.40
C ASP A 147 -2.74 1.10 -0.31
N ALA A 148 -3.23 -0.02 0.24
CA ALA A 148 -2.92 -1.36 -0.26
C ALA A 148 -3.34 -1.60 -1.73
N LEU A 149 -4.26 -0.77 -2.29
CA LEU A 149 -4.62 -0.80 -3.71
C LEU A 149 -4.02 0.37 -4.50
N THR A 150 -4.05 1.58 -3.95
CA THR A 150 -3.58 2.77 -4.67
C THR A 150 -2.06 2.78 -4.86
N THR A 151 -1.30 2.26 -3.89
CA THR A 151 0.16 2.09 -4.01
C THR A 151 0.54 1.11 -5.12
N PRO A 152 -0.03 -0.10 -5.24
CA PRO A 152 0.16 -0.99 -6.39
C PRO A 152 -0.27 -0.39 -7.72
N TYR A 153 -1.42 0.31 -7.75
CA TYR A 153 -1.86 1.00 -8.96
C TYR A 153 -0.80 2.00 -9.45
N HIS A 154 -0.27 2.83 -8.55
CA HIS A 154 0.79 3.78 -8.87
C HIS A 154 2.05 3.07 -9.40
N ALA A 155 2.45 1.98 -8.75
CA ALA A 155 3.61 1.19 -9.17
C ALA A 155 3.44 0.61 -10.58
N VAL A 156 2.30 -0.03 -10.84
CA VAL A 156 2.02 -0.71 -12.12
C VAL A 156 1.83 0.29 -13.26
N VAL A 157 0.97 1.30 -13.05
CA VAL A 157 0.53 2.20 -14.12
C VAL A 157 1.54 3.33 -14.37
N HIS A 158 2.02 3.98 -13.30
CA HIS A 158 2.82 5.19 -13.46
C HIS A 158 4.32 4.97 -13.37
N ARG A 159 4.76 3.98 -12.59
CA ARG A 159 6.20 3.77 -12.37
C ARG A 159 6.77 2.67 -13.27
N ALA A 160 6.23 1.47 -13.19
CA ALA A 160 6.60 0.36 -14.05
C ALA A 160 6.04 0.50 -15.48
N GLN A 161 4.95 1.27 -15.66
CA GLN A 161 4.28 1.48 -16.94
C GLN A 161 3.98 0.16 -17.66
N VAL A 162 3.36 -0.77 -16.93
CA VAL A 162 3.00 -2.08 -17.45
C VAL A 162 2.01 -1.93 -18.61
N ARG A 163 2.23 -2.68 -19.68
CA ARG A 163 1.43 -2.67 -20.91
C ARG A 163 0.84 -4.05 -21.16
N GLU A 164 -0.23 -4.08 -21.94
CA GLU A 164 -0.81 -5.33 -22.45
C GLU A 164 0.23 -6.19 -23.17
N GLY A 165 0.20 -7.49 -22.90
CA GLY A 165 1.12 -8.47 -23.49
C GLY A 165 2.52 -8.51 -22.84
N GLU A 166 2.86 -7.62 -21.92
CA GLU A 166 4.14 -7.69 -21.20
C GLU A 166 4.16 -8.81 -20.14
N ARG A 167 5.33 -9.37 -19.92
CA ARG A 167 5.63 -10.38 -18.90
C ARG A 167 6.10 -9.70 -17.63
N VAL A 168 5.32 -9.85 -16.56
CA VAL A 168 5.53 -9.13 -15.29
C VAL A 168 5.83 -10.12 -14.16
N ALA A 169 7.05 -10.08 -13.61
CA ALA A 169 7.39 -10.82 -12.40
C ALA A 169 7.11 -9.96 -11.15
N VAL A 170 6.25 -10.46 -10.26
CA VAL A 170 5.91 -9.81 -8.98
C VAL A 170 6.59 -10.56 -7.86
N VAL A 171 7.61 -9.96 -7.25
CA VAL A 171 8.39 -10.55 -6.16
C VAL A 171 7.85 -10.08 -4.82
N GLY A 172 7.26 -11.02 -4.08
CA GLY A 172 6.53 -10.78 -2.86
C GLY A 172 5.03 -10.58 -3.12
N CYS A 173 4.21 -11.54 -2.68
CA CYS A 173 2.75 -11.51 -2.77
C CYS A 173 2.11 -11.18 -1.41
N GLY A 174 2.66 -10.22 -0.68
CA GLY A 174 2.06 -9.65 0.53
C GLY A 174 0.91 -8.69 0.20
N GLY A 175 0.49 -7.86 1.18
CA GLY A 175 -0.65 -6.95 1.03
C GLY A 175 -0.55 -5.95 -0.13
N VAL A 176 0.67 -5.55 -0.53
CA VAL A 176 0.92 -4.72 -1.71
C VAL A 176 1.06 -5.59 -2.95
N GLY A 177 1.95 -6.60 -2.92
CA GLY A 177 2.27 -7.41 -4.10
C GLY A 177 1.09 -8.20 -4.66
N ILE A 178 0.18 -8.69 -3.82
CA ILE A 178 -1.04 -9.37 -4.29
C ILE A 178 -1.92 -8.44 -5.15
N ASN A 179 -1.93 -7.15 -4.84
CA ASN A 179 -2.64 -6.15 -5.62
C ASN A 179 -1.86 -5.71 -6.87
N VAL A 180 -0.50 -5.75 -6.83
CA VAL A 180 0.32 -5.61 -8.04
C VAL A 180 -0.06 -6.70 -9.05
N VAL A 181 -0.25 -7.96 -8.60
CA VAL A 181 -0.74 -9.06 -9.46
C VAL A 181 -2.07 -8.69 -10.10
N GLN A 182 -3.06 -8.23 -9.31
CA GLN A 182 -4.37 -7.84 -9.84
C GLN A 182 -4.27 -6.72 -10.89
N PHE A 183 -3.53 -5.66 -10.60
CA PHE A 183 -3.42 -4.52 -11.52
C PHE A 183 -2.63 -4.86 -12.78
N ALA A 184 -1.58 -5.66 -12.70
CA ALA A 184 -0.81 -6.12 -13.85
C ALA A 184 -1.67 -7.03 -14.76
N ALA A 185 -2.40 -7.99 -14.17
CA ALA A 185 -3.34 -8.83 -14.90
C ALA A 185 -4.48 -8.01 -15.54
N ALA A 186 -5.05 -7.03 -14.81
CA ALA A 186 -6.08 -6.12 -15.34
C ALA A 186 -5.55 -5.20 -16.45
N ALA A 187 -4.25 -4.97 -16.53
CA ALA A 187 -3.59 -4.28 -17.63
C ALA A 187 -3.32 -5.18 -18.86
N GLY A 188 -3.66 -6.48 -18.78
CA GLY A 188 -3.44 -7.44 -19.86
C GLY A 188 -2.03 -8.05 -19.90
N ALA A 189 -1.28 -7.96 -18.82
CA ALA A 189 0.04 -8.57 -18.71
C ALA A 189 -0.04 -10.06 -18.35
N GLU A 190 0.98 -10.82 -18.76
CA GLU A 190 1.24 -12.18 -18.30
C GLU A 190 2.01 -12.09 -16.97
N VAL A 191 1.43 -12.59 -15.87
CA VAL A 191 1.95 -12.34 -14.52
C VAL A 191 2.54 -13.59 -13.91
N LEU A 192 3.82 -13.53 -13.50
CA LEU A 192 4.49 -14.51 -12.63
C LEU A 192 4.52 -13.99 -11.20
N ALA A 193 3.79 -14.65 -10.31
CA ALA A 193 3.80 -14.35 -8.88
C ALA A 193 4.88 -15.17 -8.14
N VAL A 194 5.63 -14.49 -7.28
CA VAL A 194 6.78 -15.07 -6.58
C VAL A 194 6.65 -14.83 -5.07
N ASP A 195 6.53 -15.90 -4.28
CA ASP A 195 6.46 -15.82 -2.82
C ASP A 195 6.96 -17.15 -2.20
N LEU A 196 7.33 -17.11 -0.92
CA LEU A 196 7.69 -18.30 -0.16
C LEU A 196 6.47 -19.06 0.38
N ASN A 197 5.31 -18.44 0.41
CA ASN A 197 4.08 -18.96 0.99
C ASN A 197 3.14 -19.48 -0.10
N ASP A 198 2.90 -20.79 -0.13
CA ASP A 198 2.07 -21.43 -1.15
C ASP A 198 0.61 -20.96 -1.13
N ALA A 199 0.05 -20.61 0.04
CA ALA A 199 -1.31 -20.09 0.14
C ALA A 199 -1.43 -18.70 -0.51
N LYS A 200 -0.36 -17.87 -0.44
CA LYS A 200 -0.29 -16.60 -1.14
C LYS A 200 -0.18 -16.80 -2.65
N LEU A 201 0.61 -17.76 -3.10
CA LEU A 201 0.73 -18.11 -4.51
C LEU A 201 -0.59 -18.62 -5.09
N GLU A 202 -1.32 -19.44 -4.34
CA GLU A 202 -2.65 -19.91 -4.75
C GLU A 202 -3.64 -18.74 -4.87
N THR A 203 -3.60 -17.78 -3.95
CA THR A 203 -4.43 -16.57 -4.05
C THR A 203 -4.00 -15.70 -5.24
N ALA A 204 -2.70 -15.62 -5.53
CA ALA A 204 -2.19 -14.89 -6.69
C ALA A 204 -2.73 -15.48 -8.01
N ARG A 205 -2.79 -16.83 -8.15
CA ARG A 205 -3.44 -17.47 -9.31
C ARG A 205 -4.90 -17.06 -9.46
N ARG A 206 -5.67 -17.11 -8.36
CA ARG A 206 -7.09 -16.69 -8.37
C ARG A 206 -7.29 -15.22 -8.70
N LEU A 207 -6.26 -14.42 -8.55
CA LEU A 207 -6.27 -12.96 -8.79
C LEU A 207 -5.57 -12.57 -10.11
N GLY A 208 -5.22 -13.54 -10.95
CA GLY A 208 -4.77 -13.31 -12.31
C GLY A 208 -3.31 -13.61 -12.60
N ALA A 209 -2.55 -14.18 -11.66
CA ALA A 209 -1.23 -14.70 -12.00
C ALA A 209 -1.37 -15.94 -12.91
N SER A 210 -0.72 -15.90 -14.07
CA SER A 210 -0.66 -17.02 -15.02
C SER A 210 0.31 -18.10 -14.54
N GLU A 211 1.37 -17.69 -13.85
CA GLU A 211 2.38 -18.56 -13.30
C GLU A 211 2.73 -18.18 -11.86
N THR A 212 3.24 -19.17 -11.11
CA THR A 212 3.71 -18.92 -9.75
C THR A 212 4.98 -19.70 -9.46
N ILE A 213 5.93 -19.09 -8.74
CA ILE A 213 7.17 -19.73 -8.33
C ILE A 213 7.44 -19.48 -6.85
N ARG A 214 7.87 -20.55 -6.17
CA ARG A 214 8.58 -20.46 -4.91
C ARG A 214 10.08 -20.28 -5.23
N PRO A 215 10.70 -19.14 -4.90
CA PRO A 215 12.07 -18.86 -5.36
C PRO A 215 13.11 -19.64 -4.56
N GLY A 216 14.17 -20.06 -5.25
CA GLY A 216 15.46 -20.42 -4.70
C GLY A 216 16.44 -19.25 -4.75
N PRO A 217 17.77 -19.49 -4.77
CA PRO A 217 18.79 -18.47 -4.98
C PRO A 217 18.55 -17.66 -6.26
N ALA A 218 18.96 -16.38 -6.29
CA ALA A 218 18.63 -15.44 -7.39
C ALA A 218 19.07 -15.93 -8.79
N GLU A 219 20.22 -16.61 -8.90
CA GLU A 219 20.73 -17.15 -10.17
C GLU A 219 19.87 -18.29 -10.71
N GLU A 220 19.48 -19.23 -9.82
CA GLU A 220 18.57 -20.32 -10.14
C GLU A 220 17.19 -19.80 -10.49
N PHE A 221 16.71 -18.82 -9.75
CA PHE A 221 15.44 -18.14 -10.00
C PHE A 221 15.43 -17.46 -11.37
N GLY A 222 16.45 -16.66 -11.69
CA GLY A 222 16.57 -16.04 -13.02
C GLY A 222 16.59 -17.06 -14.16
N SER A 223 17.22 -18.23 -13.94
CA SER A 223 17.22 -19.33 -14.89
C SER A 223 15.83 -19.99 -15.01
N ALA A 224 15.09 -20.11 -13.90
CA ALA A 224 13.70 -20.60 -13.91
C ALA A 224 12.77 -19.65 -14.68
N VAL A 225 12.89 -18.33 -14.48
CA VAL A 225 12.12 -17.34 -15.22
C VAL A 225 12.40 -17.42 -16.72
N ARG A 226 13.65 -17.59 -17.13
CA ARG A 226 14.03 -17.78 -18.56
C ARG A 226 13.51 -19.09 -19.14
N ARG A 227 13.26 -20.13 -18.36
CA ARG A 227 12.58 -21.34 -18.86
C ARG A 227 11.08 -21.10 -19.13
N ILE A 228 10.45 -20.23 -18.37
CA ILE A 228 9.04 -19.84 -18.59
C ILE A 228 8.94 -18.88 -19.77
N TRP A 229 9.78 -17.86 -19.76
CA TRP A 229 9.72 -16.74 -20.70
C TRP A 229 11.06 -16.56 -21.44
N ASN A 230 11.50 -17.50 -22.19
CA ASN A 230 12.69 -17.58 -23.01
C ASN A 230 13.84 -16.55 -22.74
N ASP A 231 13.54 -15.23 -22.64
CA ASP A 231 14.51 -14.15 -22.36
C ASP A 231 14.35 -13.54 -20.95
N GLY A 232 13.25 -13.78 -20.28
CA GLY A 232 12.93 -13.22 -18.96
C GLY A 232 11.75 -12.27 -18.94
N ALA A 233 11.60 -11.53 -17.85
CA ALA A 233 10.50 -10.61 -17.62
C ALA A 233 10.75 -9.24 -18.26
N ASP A 234 9.72 -8.65 -18.88
CA ASP A 234 9.72 -7.27 -19.36
C ASP A 234 9.79 -6.29 -18.17
N VAL A 235 9.08 -6.65 -17.11
CA VAL A 235 8.99 -5.86 -15.89
C VAL A 235 9.16 -6.78 -14.68
N ALA A 236 9.93 -6.36 -13.69
CA ALA A 236 9.95 -6.96 -12.37
C ALA A 236 9.52 -5.91 -11.34
N ILE A 237 8.54 -6.25 -10.50
CA ILE A 237 8.07 -5.38 -9.41
C ILE A 237 8.39 -6.04 -8.09
N GLU A 238 9.22 -5.39 -7.29
CA GLU A 238 9.66 -5.86 -5.98
C GLU A 238 8.82 -5.19 -4.89
N ALA A 239 8.16 -6.01 -4.04
CA ALA A 239 7.18 -5.55 -3.05
C ALA A 239 7.42 -6.09 -1.63
N VAL A 240 8.67 -6.47 -1.30
CA VAL A 240 9.09 -6.96 0.03
C VAL A 240 10.03 -5.99 0.72
N GLY A 241 11.08 -5.54 0.01
CA GLY A 241 12.07 -4.59 0.53
C GLY A 241 13.25 -5.25 1.22
N THR A 242 13.77 -6.37 0.69
CA THR A 242 15.02 -6.96 1.19
C THR A 242 16.06 -7.04 0.09
N PRO A 243 17.38 -7.00 0.42
CA PRO A 243 18.42 -7.20 -0.58
C PRO A 243 18.26 -8.49 -1.40
N ALA A 244 17.79 -9.56 -0.78
CA ALA A 244 17.56 -10.83 -1.43
C ALA A 244 16.42 -10.75 -2.47
N THR A 245 15.29 -10.17 -2.12
CA THR A 245 14.15 -10.04 -3.04
C THR A 245 14.40 -9.03 -4.15
N ILE A 246 15.17 -7.97 -3.89
CA ILE A 246 15.67 -7.05 -4.91
C ILE A 246 16.58 -7.78 -5.91
N ALA A 247 17.47 -8.66 -5.42
CA ALA A 247 18.31 -9.49 -6.28
C ALA A 247 17.49 -10.48 -7.13
N LEU A 248 16.44 -11.10 -6.56
CA LEU A 248 15.50 -11.94 -7.32
C LEU A 248 14.83 -11.14 -8.44
N ALA A 249 14.25 -10.00 -8.14
CA ALA A 249 13.57 -9.15 -9.12
C ALA A 249 14.52 -8.70 -10.23
N PHE A 250 15.75 -8.34 -9.87
CA PHE A 250 16.79 -7.99 -10.85
C PHE A 250 17.19 -9.17 -11.74
N ALA A 251 17.29 -10.38 -11.18
CA ALA A 251 17.66 -11.59 -11.91
C ALA A 251 16.58 -12.07 -12.90
N ALA A 252 15.33 -11.70 -12.65
CA ALA A 252 14.18 -12.04 -13.50
C ALA A 252 14.17 -11.29 -14.84
N LEU A 253 14.82 -10.13 -14.93
CA LEU A 253 14.70 -9.22 -16.07
C LEU A 253 15.30 -9.79 -17.37
N ARG A 254 14.60 -9.57 -18.47
CA ARG A 254 15.17 -9.67 -19.82
C ARG A 254 16.02 -8.44 -20.17
N ARG A 255 16.74 -8.49 -21.29
CA ARG A 255 17.43 -7.31 -21.85
C ARG A 255 16.43 -6.17 -22.10
N GLY A 256 16.80 -4.94 -21.76
CA GLY A 256 15.93 -3.76 -21.83
C GLY A 256 14.76 -3.78 -20.82
N GLY A 257 14.80 -4.67 -19.83
CA GLY A 257 13.73 -4.80 -18.83
C GLY A 257 13.71 -3.68 -17.80
N ARG A 258 12.59 -3.57 -17.07
CA ARG A 258 12.35 -2.53 -16.06
C ARG A 258 12.19 -3.15 -14.66
N LEU A 259 12.97 -2.67 -13.69
CA LEU A 259 12.83 -2.99 -12.27
C LEU A 259 12.10 -1.86 -11.55
N CYS A 260 10.98 -2.16 -10.91
CA CYS A 260 10.26 -1.22 -10.04
C CYS A 260 10.39 -1.66 -8.58
N LEU A 261 10.97 -0.81 -7.75
CA LEU A 261 11.13 -1.03 -6.31
C LEU A 261 10.00 -0.34 -5.55
N VAL A 262 9.19 -1.13 -4.84
CA VAL A 262 8.07 -0.67 -4.01
C VAL A 262 8.33 -0.99 -2.54
N GLY A 263 8.93 -2.14 -2.26
CA GLY A 263 9.27 -2.57 -0.90
C GLY A 263 10.26 -1.63 -0.24
N TYR A 264 10.02 -1.29 1.04
CA TYR A 264 10.96 -0.50 1.84
C TYR A 264 12.08 -1.38 2.39
N SER A 265 13.33 -0.99 2.14
CA SER A 265 14.52 -1.65 2.73
C SER A 265 15.26 -0.66 3.63
N SER A 266 15.49 -1.05 4.89
CA SER A 266 16.38 -0.34 5.80
C SER A 266 17.86 -0.69 5.56
N VAL A 267 18.13 -1.71 4.73
CA VAL A 267 19.47 -2.21 4.43
C VAL A 267 19.80 -1.93 2.97
N PRO A 268 21.02 -1.42 2.65
CA PRO A 268 21.45 -1.21 1.28
C PRO A 268 21.42 -2.51 0.45
N ALA A 269 20.88 -2.44 -0.77
CA ALA A 269 20.93 -3.51 -1.75
C ALA A 269 21.95 -3.19 -2.85
N VAL A 270 22.70 -4.21 -3.29
CA VAL A 270 23.68 -4.07 -4.36
C VAL A 270 23.04 -4.39 -5.70
N LEU A 271 23.09 -3.46 -6.64
CA LEU A 271 22.71 -3.67 -8.03
C LEU A 271 23.98 -3.64 -8.92
N PRO A 272 24.27 -4.71 -9.69
CA PRO A 272 25.47 -4.80 -10.50
C PRO A 272 25.46 -3.77 -11.63
N ALA A 273 26.10 -2.62 -11.45
CA ALA A 273 26.15 -1.53 -12.44
C ALA A 273 26.58 -1.97 -13.85
N PRO A 274 27.57 -2.87 -14.03
CA PRO A 274 27.90 -3.38 -15.37
C PRO A 274 26.70 -4.04 -16.08
N ARG A 275 25.90 -4.84 -15.35
CA ARG A 275 24.71 -5.49 -15.93
C ARG A 275 23.62 -4.45 -16.27
N VAL A 276 23.46 -3.43 -15.43
CA VAL A 276 22.51 -2.34 -15.72
C VAL A 276 22.87 -1.67 -17.05
N MET A 277 24.15 -1.36 -17.25
CA MET A 277 24.65 -0.71 -18.45
C MET A 277 24.60 -1.63 -19.68
N PHE A 278 25.17 -2.84 -19.60
CA PHE A 278 25.25 -3.75 -20.75
C PHE A 278 23.91 -4.28 -21.22
N LEU A 279 22.93 -4.37 -20.33
CA LEU A 279 21.61 -4.91 -20.63
C LEU A 279 20.53 -3.82 -20.75
N GLU A 280 20.92 -2.55 -20.67
CA GLU A 280 20.07 -1.36 -20.78
C GLU A 280 18.84 -1.44 -19.82
N TYR A 281 19.07 -1.82 -18.56
CA TYR A 281 17.99 -1.91 -17.57
C TYR A 281 17.52 -0.52 -17.11
N THR A 282 16.22 -0.36 -17.00
CA THR A 282 15.61 0.79 -16.31
C THR A 282 15.28 0.41 -14.87
N ILE A 283 15.75 1.20 -13.90
CA ILE A 283 15.46 1.01 -12.48
C ILE A 283 14.68 2.22 -11.95
N VAL A 284 13.50 1.97 -11.39
CA VAL A 284 12.62 3.03 -10.88
C VAL A 284 12.15 2.71 -9.47
N GLY A 285 12.00 3.73 -8.62
CA GLY A 285 11.33 3.63 -7.33
C GLY A 285 9.86 4.00 -7.45
N SER A 286 9.02 3.45 -6.58
CA SER A 286 7.62 3.80 -6.45
C SER A 286 7.30 4.08 -4.98
N LEU A 287 6.69 5.23 -4.69
CA LEU A 287 6.27 5.63 -3.36
C LEU A 287 4.79 5.95 -3.35
N GLY A 288 4.02 5.25 -2.51
CA GLY A 288 2.62 5.55 -2.23
C GLY A 288 1.78 5.72 -3.48
N CYS A 289 0.84 6.63 -3.40
CA CYS A 289 -0.17 6.86 -4.42
C CYS A 289 -0.40 8.36 -4.64
N ARG A 290 -0.91 8.71 -5.80
CA ARG A 290 -1.35 10.07 -6.08
C ARG A 290 -2.83 10.21 -5.73
N PRO A 291 -3.24 11.28 -5.03
CA PRO A 291 -4.66 11.54 -4.77
C PRO A 291 -5.55 11.50 -6.02
N ALA A 292 -5.04 11.98 -7.15
CA ALA A 292 -5.76 11.94 -8.43
C ALA A 292 -6.12 10.54 -8.95
N ASP A 293 -5.46 9.49 -8.45
CA ASP A 293 -5.69 8.11 -8.89
C ASP A 293 -6.84 7.41 -8.13
N TYR A 294 -7.23 7.91 -6.95
CA TYR A 294 -8.26 7.27 -6.12
C TYR A 294 -9.60 7.05 -6.85
N PRO A 295 -10.17 8.03 -7.55
CA PRO A 295 -11.45 7.82 -8.25
C PRO A 295 -11.36 6.66 -9.26
N ARG A 296 -10.21 6.50 -9.93
CA ARG A 296 -10.00 5.40 -10.87
C ARG A 296 -9.91 4.05 -10.17
N VAL A 297 -9.17 3.97 -9.06
CA VAL A 297 -9.06 2.72 -8.28
C VAL A 297 -10.41 2.33 -7.67
N VAL A 298 -11.15 3.29 -7.13
CA VAL A 298 -12.51 3.10 -6.62
C VAL A 298 -13.44 2.54 -7.72
N ASP A 299 -13.38 3.09 -8.95
CA ASP A 299 -14.18 2.60 -10.07
C ASP A 299 -13.80 1.17 -10.49
N LEU A 300 -12.51 0.82 -10.49
CA LEU A 300 -12.04 -0.54 -10.77
C LEU A 300 -12.54 -1.55 -9.74
N VAL A 301 -12.62 -1.14 -8.48
CA VAL A 301 -13.22 -1.96 -7.40
C VAL A 301 -14.74 -2.07 -7.61
N ARG A 302 -15.44 -0.94 -7.78
CA ARG A 302 -16.88 -0.89 -7.98
C ARG A 302 -17.35 -1.74 -9.16
N THR A 303 -16.55 -1.79 -10.23
CA THR A 303 -16.85 -2.60 -11.44
C THR A 303 -16.38 -4.05 -11.33
N GLY A 304 -15.84 -4.48 -10.19
CA GLY A 304 -15.36 -5.85 -9.95
C GLY A 304 -14.08 -6.23 -10.70
N ARG A 305 -13.41 -5.28 -11.36
CA ARG A 305 -12.13 -5.54 -12.05
C ARG A 305 -10.98 -5.74 -11.06
N ILE A 306 -11.09 -5.17 -9.89
CA ILE A 306 -10.18 -5.36 -8.74
C ILE A 306 -11.03 -5.81 -7.55
N ARG A 307 -10.59 -6.82 -6.84
CA ARG A 307 -11.34 -7.50 -5.77
C ARG A 307 -10.74 -7.18 -4.42
N LEU A 308 -11.59 -6.83 -3.44
CA LEU A 308 -11.20 -6.51 -2.07
C LEU A 308 -11.21 -7.74 -1.15
N GLU A 309 -12.20 -8.63 -1.31
CA GLU A 309 -12.47 -9.74 -0.38
C GLU A 309 -11.27 -10.67 -0.21
N PRO A 310 -10.51 -11.02 -1.27
CA PRO A 310 -9.32 -11.87 -1.09
C PRO A 310 -8.16 -11.15 -0.39
N VAL A 311 -8.19 -9.82 -0.34
CA VAL A 311 -7.12 -8.99 0.27
C VAL A 311 -7.36 -8.80 1.76
N VAL A 312 -8.61 -8.59 2.19
CA VAL A 312 -8.97 -8.46 3.61
C VAL A 312 -9.11 -9.85 4.23
N THR A 313 -8.06 -10.33 4.85
CA THR A 313 -8.00 -11.70 5.41
C THR A 313 -8.20 -11.77 6.93
N GLY A 314 -8.38 -10.63 7.58
CA GLY A 314 -8.67 -10.53 9.01
C GLY A 314 -9.48 -9.30 9.34
N ARG A 315 -10.33 -9.41 10.36
CA ARG A 315 -11.03 -8.29 11.00
C ARG A 315 -10.84 -8.43 12.50
N VAL A 316 -10.45 -7.36 13.14
CA VAL A 316 -10.25 -7.30 14.58
C VAL A 316 -10.88 -6.02 15.13
N ARG A 317 -11.30 -6.04 16.37
CA ARG A 317 -11.72 -4.82 17.07
C ARG A 317 -10.48 -4.03 17.49
N LEU A 318 -10.66 -2.76 17.82
CA LEU A 318 -9.56 -1.88 18.24
C LEU A 318 -8.80 -2.47 19.44
N GLU A 319 -9.51 -3.08 20.38
CA GLU A 319 -8.93 -3.72 21.57
C GLU A 319 -8.06 -4.94 21.23
N GLU A 320 -8.26 -5.51 20.05
CA GLU A 320 -7.54 -6.70 19.57
C GLU A 320 -6.44 -6.34 18.57
N ILE A 321 -6.04 -5.08 18.48
CA ILE A 321 -5.10 -4.57 17.45
C ILE A 321 -3.77 -5.33 17.44
N GLU A 322 -3.26 -5.77 18.58
CA GLU A 322 -2.02 -6.58 18.65
C GLU A 322 -2.18 -7.93 17.93
N THR A 323 -3.39 -8.50 17.87
CA THR A 323 -3.66 -9.70 17.05
C THR A 323 -3.41 -9.42 15.56
N ALA A 324 -3.77 -8.22 15.06
CA ALA A 324 -3.48 -7.83 13.70
C ALA A 324 -1.96 -7.69 13.45
N ALA A 325 -1.24 -7.08 14.40
CA ALA A 325 0.21 -6.95 14.35
C ALA A 325 0.89 -8.34 14.35
N ASP A 326 0.49 -9.23 15.23
CA ASP A 326 1.06 -10.58 15.35
C ASP A 326 0.81 -11.44 14.11
N ARG A 327 -0.38 -11.37 13.53
CA ARG A 327 -0.67 -12.04 12.25
C ARG A 327 0.27 -11.56 11.15
N LEU A 328 0.49 -10.26 11.07
CA LEU A 328 1.36 -9.68 10.06
C LEU A 328 2.83 -10.04 10.29
N ARG A 329 3.30 -10.05 11.57
CA ARG A 329 4.66 -10.53 11.95
C ARG A 329 4.90 -11.97 11.52
N ARG A 330 3.89 -12.84 11.62
CA ARG A 330 3.96 -14.24 11.17
C ARG A 330 3.75 -14.40 9.65
N GLY A 331 3.56 -13.30 8.91
CA GLY A 331 3.29 -13.33 7.46
C GLY A 331 1.96 -13.95 7.08
N GLU A 332 0.99 -13.99 8.01
CA GLU A 332 -0.35 -14.56 7.82
C GLU A 332 -1.28 -13.59 7.08
N GLY A 333 -1.91 -14.08 6.02
CA GLY A 333 -2.85 -13.30 5.22
C GLY A 333 -2.23 -12.12 4.46
N PHE A 334 -3.06 -11.14 4.11
CA PHE A 334 -2.65 -9.96 3.34
C PHE A 334 -2.90 -8.67 4.10
N ARG A 335 -4.14 -8.45 4.57
CA ARG A 335 -4.52 -7.29 5.40
C ARG A 335 -5.45 -7.72 6.53
N SER A 336 -5.15 -7.27 7.74
CA SER A 336 -6.12 -7.23 8.83
C SER A 336 -6.72 -5.83 8.92
N VAL A 337 -8.04 -5.73 9.03
CA VAL A 337 -8.73 -4.45 9.23
C VAL A 337 -9.10 -4.31 10.69
N VAL A 338 -8.69 -3.21 11.29
CA VAL A 338 -9.03 -2.78 12.65
C VAL A 338 -10.33 -1.97 12.59
N GLN A 339 -11.31 -2.34 13.43
CA GLN A 339 -12.59 -1.66 13.58
C GLN A 339 -12.66 -1.04 14.97
N PRO A 340 -12.72 0.29 15.07
CA PRO A 340 -12.85 0.98 16.36
C PRO A 340 -14.14 0.73 17.11
#